data_5de4031ee6603dd23cc1b9209e049eea
#
_entry.id   5de4031ee6603dd23cc1b9209e049eea
#
_cell.length_a   1.000
_cell.length_b   1.000
_cell.length_c   1.000
_cell.angle_alpha   90.00
_cell.angle_beta   90.00
_cell.angle_gamma   90.00
#
_symmetry.space_group_name_H-M   'P 1'
#
loop_
_entity.id
_entity.type
_entity.pdbx_description
1 polymer ?
#
loop_
_entity_poly.entity_id
_entity_poly.type
_entity_poly.pdbx_seq_one_letter_code
_entity_poly.pdbx_strand_id
1 'polypeptide(L)'
;SIVEGKANPCLAKGLCHTVDMVQSIVNSVFQLHETLNNLKKRSELEVDRMQRTFQLISSNAPKMLLQAFIDHQSWKIRAYQAALDDIVDADFPFSTSECQLGQWLNSGGLETIPEEQRAHFIEAHEKVHELGYLALQDAKEHHPEKITAFLGEMENASDRVCNVLLQ
;
A
#
# COMPACT_ATOMS: atom_id res chain seq x y z
N SER A 1 -48.44 31.88 -28.39
CA SER A 1 -47.11 32.47 -28.15
C SER A 1 -46.25 31.42 -27.46
N ILE A 2 -45.26 30.90 -28.19
CA ILE A 2 -44.28 29.97 -27.71
C ILE A 2 -43.25 30.79 -26.93
N VAL A 3 -43.16 30.60 -25.62
CA VAL A 3 -42.10 31.18 -24.78
C VAL A 3 -40.84 30.36 -25.06
N GLU A 4 -39.98 30.85 -25.94
CA GLU A 4 -38.61 30.34 -26.08
C GLU A 4 -37.85 30.67 -24.79
N GLY A 5 -37.73 29.68 -23.92
CA GLY A 5 -36.87 29.75 -22.74
C GLY A 5 -35.40 29.81 -23.17
N LYS A 6 -34.82 31.01 -23.22
CA LYS A 6 -33.38 31.17 -23.40
C LYS A 6 -32.67 30.49 -22.23
N ALA A 7 -31.98 29.40 -22.49
CA ALA A 7 -31.14 28.75 -21.50
C ALA A 7 -30.16 29.77 -20.92
N ASN A 8 -30.09 29.86 -19.60
CA ASN A 8 -29.22 30.79 -18.90
C ASN A 8 -27.74 30.40 -19.18
N PRO A 9 -26.95 31.26 -19.87
CA PRO A 9 -25.58 30.93 -20.26
C PRO A 9 -24.67 30.64 -19.08
N CYS A 10 -24.97 31.20 -17.90
CA CYS A 10 -24.23 30.97 -16.68
C CYS A 10 -24.47 29.54 -16.11
N LEU A 11 -25.73 29.07 -16.23
CA LEU A 11 -26.09 27.72 -15.81
C LEU A 11 -25.45 26.66 -16.72
N ALA A 12 -25.41 26.90 -18.03
CA ALA A 12 -24.77 26.04 -19.01
C ALA A 12 -23.25 25.93 -18.76
N LYS A 13 -22.57 27.07 -18.48
CA LYS A 13 -21.14 27.07 -18.12
C LYS A 13 -20.85 26.31 -16.80
N GLY A 14 -21.69 26.52 -15.79
CA GLY A 14 -21.58 25.80 -14.52
C GLY A 14 -21.74 24.30 -14.70
N LEU A 15 -22.70 23.89 -15.53
CA LEU A 15 -22.92 22.44 -15.79
C LEU A 15 -21.75 21.84 -16.57
N CYS A 16 -21.20 22.51 -17.60
CA CYS A 16 -20.00 22.05 -18.31
C CYS A 16 -18.81 21.88 -17.36
N HIS A 17 -18.54 22.87 -16.52
CA HIS A 17 -17.45 22.78 -15.55
C HIS A 17 -17.62 21.59 -14.58
N THR A 18 -18.85 21.36 -14.10
CA THR A 18 -19.14 20.20 -13.24
C THR A 18 -18.90 18.89 -13.97
N VAL A 19 -19.32 18.78 -15.23
CA VAL A 19 -19.08 17.59 -16.06
C VAL A 19 -17.58 17.34 -16.27
N ASP A 20 -16.81 18.40 -16.57
CA ASP A 20 -15.36 18.29 -16.73
C ASP A 20 -14.66 17.84 -15.44
N MET A 21 -15.09 18.38 -14.31
CA MET A 21 -14.58 17.95 -12.98
C MET A 21 -14.89 16.48 -12.70
N VAL A 22 -16.13 16.07 -12.92
CA VAL A 22 -16.55 14.66 -12.73
C VAL A 22 -15.75 13.75 -13.64
N GLN A 23 -15.55 14.10 -14.90
CA GLN A 23 -14.74 13.31 -15.83
C GLN A 23 -13.27 13.21 -15.36
N SER A 24 -12.70 14.29 -14.85
CA SER A 24 -11.35 14.30 -14.30
C SER A 24 -11.23 13.37 -13.08
N ILE A 25 -12.20 13.41 -12.17
CA ILE A 25 -12.26 12.51 -11.01
C ILE A 25 -12.36 11.06 -11.45
N VAL A 26 -13.26 10.74 -12.38
CA VAL A 26 -13.42 9.37 -12.90
C VAL A 26 -12.12 8.86 -13.51
N ASN A 27 -11.42 9.69 -14.29
CA ASN A 27 -10.14 9.32 -14.88
C ASN A 27 -9.06 9.08 -13.80
N SER A 28 -9.02 9.93 -12.77
CA SER A 28 -8.05 9.77 -11.65
C SER A 28 -8.32 8.50 -10.87
N VAL A 29 -9.58 8.19 -10.58
CA VAL A 29 -9.98 6.93 -9.90
C VAL A 29 -9.60 5.71 -10.74
N PHE A 30 -9.83 5.78 -12.06
CA PHE A 30 -9.44 4.68 -12.95
C PHE A 30 -7.91 4.47 -12.98
N GLN A 31 -7.13 5.55 -13.06
CA GLN A 31 -5.67 5.47 -13.02
C GLN A 31 -5.16 4.94 -11.68
N LEU A 32 -5.75 5.37 -10.56
CA LEU A 32 -5.44 4.84 -9.24
C LEU A 32 -5.68 3.34 -9.18
N HIS A 33 -6.86 2.89 -9.60
CA HIS A 33 -7.22 1.47 -9.61
C HIS A 33 -6.23 0.63 -10.44
N GLU A 34 -5.85 1.10 -11.63
CA GLU A 34 -4.87 0.44 -12.47
C GLU A 34 -3.49 0.39 -11.80
N THR A 35 -3.05 1.49 -11.20
CA THR A 35 -1.77 1.57 -10.48
C THR A 35 -1.73 0.58 -9.31
N LEU A 36 -2.77 0.55 -8.48
CA LEU A 36 -2.86 -0.36 -7.33
C LEU A 36 -2.89 -1.83 -7.77
N ASN A 37 -3.61 -2.16 -8.82
CA ASN A 37 -3.61 -3.50 -9.39
C ASN A 37 -2.22 -3.93 -9.87
N ASN A 38 -1.48 -3.03 -10.50
CA ASN A 38 -0.12 -3.29 -10.96
C ASN A 38 0.85 -3.49 -9.79
N LEU A 39 0.76 -2.65 -8.74
CA LEU A 39 1.56 -2.79 -7.52
C LEU A 39 1.26 -4.12 -6.80
N LYS A 40 -0.01 -4.43 -6.61
CA LYS A 40 -0.46 -5.71 -6.04
C LYS A 40 0.14 -6.89 -6.81
N LYS A 41 -0.02 -6.90 -8.13
CA LYS A 41 0.47 -7.99 -9.00
C LYS A 41 2.00 -8.13 -8.92
N ARG A 42 2.74 -7.03 -8.85
CA ARG A 42 4.21 -7.07 -8.66
C ARG A 42 4.56 -7.71 -7.33
N SER A 43 3.91 -7.29 -6.24
CA SER A 43 4.14 -7.86 -4.90
C SER A 43 3.81 -9.35 -4.84
N GLU A 44 2.72 -9.79 -5.48
CA GLU A 44 2.36 -11.20 -5.59
C GLU A 44 3.43 -12.03 -6.32
N LEU A 45 3.98 -11.49 -7.42
CA LEU A 45 5.07 -12.14 -8.16
C LEU A 45 6.37 -12.24 -7.33
N GLU A 46 6.66 -11.22 -6.52
CA GLU A 46 7.83 -11.24 -5.64
C GLU A 46 7.67 -12.28 -4.52
N VAL A 47 6.48 -12.34 -3.90
CA VAL A 47 6.16 -13.36 -2.89
C VAL A 47 6.31 -14.76 -3.47
N ASP A 48 5.75 -15.02 -4.67
CA ASP A 48 5.84 -16.33 -5.31
C ASP A 48 7.30 -16.70 -5.64
N ARG A 49 8.10 -15.74 -6.11
CA ARG A 49 9.54 -15.94 -6.35
C ARG A 49 10.27 -16.29 -5.06
N MET A 50 10.01 -15.54 -3.99
CA MET A 50 10.65 -15.75 -2.69
C MET A 50 10.23 -17.09 -2.07
N GLN A 51 8.97 -17.49 -2.18
CA GLN A 51 8.50 -18.79 -1.72
C GLN A 51 9.22 -19.95 -2.44
N ARG A 52 9.43 -19.84 -3.75
CA ARG A 52 10.21 -20.83 -4.50
C ARG A 52 11.67 -20.88 -4.03
N THR A 53 12.28 -19.71 -3.82
CA THR A 53 13.65 -19.65 -3.27
C THR A 53 13.74 -20.23 -1.87
N PHE A 54 12.75 -19.97 -1.03
CA PHE A 54 12.64 -20.52 0.33
C PHE A 54 12.71 -22.05 0.36
N GLN A 55 12.08 -22.72 -0.60
CA GLN A 55 12.11 -24.18 -0.70
C GLN A 55 13.53 -24.74 -0.99
N LEU A 56 14.39 -23.92 -1.59
CA LEU A 56 15.75 -24.33 -1.97
C LEU A 56 16.79 -24.07 -0.86
N ILE A 57 16.46 -23.27 0.15
CA ILE A 57 17.39 -22.90 1.22
C ILE A 57 17.46 -24.01 2.28
N SER A 58 18.69 -24.45 2.61
CA SER A 58 18.93 -25.54 3.57
C SER A 58 19.15 -25.07 5.02
N SER A 59 19.60 -23.81 5.22
CA SER A 59 19.88 -23.28 6.56
C SER A 59 18.68 -22.54 7.16
N ASN A 60 18.59 -22.53 8.51
CA ASN A 60 17.44 -21.91 9.19
C ASN A 60 17.49 -20.36 9.19
N ALA A 61 18.68 -19.76 9.34
CA ALA A 61 18.80 -18.32 9.44
C ALA A 61 18.34 -17.58 8.16
N PRO A 62 18.79 -17.93 6.93
CA PRO A 62 18.23 -17.38 5.71
C PRO A 62 16.75 -17.64 5.53
N LYS A 63 16.23 -18.79 6.00
CA LYS A 63 14.79 -19.08 5.94
C LYS A 63 13.98 -18.11 6.78
N MET A 64 14.45 -17.77 7.97
CA MET A 64 13.76 -16.83 8.86
C MET A 64 13.70 -15.42 8.27
N LEU A 65 14.81 -14.95 7.70
CA LEU A 65 14.86 -13.64 7.01
C LEU A 65 13.96 -13.62 5.78
N LEU A 66 13.98 -14.68 4.99
CA LEU A 66 13.14 -14.79 3.81
C LEU A 66 11.64 -14.88 4.19
N GLN A 67 11.30 -15.58 5.27
CA GLN A 67 9.94 -15.62 5.80
C GLN A 67 9.49 -14.22 6.25
N ALA A 68 10.34 -13.48 6.97
CA ALA A 68 10.06 -12.11 7.37
C ALA A 68 9.81 -11.18 6.16
N PHE A 69 10.57 -11.36 5.08
CA PHE A 69 10.34 -10.66 3.82
C PHE A 69 8.97 -11.01 3.20
N ILE A 70 8.65 -12.30 3.12
CA ILE A 70 7.36 -12.78 2.58
C ILE A 70 6.19 -12.21 3.41
N ASP A 71 6.31 -12.23 4.72
CA ASP A 71 5.28 -11.72 5.63
C ASP A 71 5.08 -10.21 5.46
N HIS A 72 6.17 -9.45 5.28
CA HIS A 72 6.13 -8.02 4.99
C HIS A 72 5.42 -7.72 3.65
N GLN A 73 5.77 -8.45 2.59
CA GLN A 73 5.12 -8.28 1.28
C GLN A 73 3.64 -8.68 1.33
N SER A 74 3.30 -9.73 2.08
CA SER A 74 1.92 -10.19 2.24
C SER A 74 1.06 -9.14 2.95
N TRP A 75 1.60 -8.45 3.95
CA TRP A 75 0.92 -7.32 4.60
C TRP A 75 0.61 -6.19 3.61
N LYS A 76 1.57 -5.82 2.76
CA LYS A 76 1.37 -4.80 1.72
C LYS A 76 0.29 -5.19 0.72
N ILE A 77 0.28 -6.45 0.25
CA ILE A 77 -0.75 -6.96 -0.66
C ILE A 77 -2.14 -6.80 -0.05
N ARG A 78 -2.30 -7.12 1.24
CA ARG A 78 -3.57 -6.91 1.96
C ARG A 78 -3.93 -5.43 2.07
N ALA A 79 -2.97 -4.55 2.31
CA ALA A 79 -3.19 -3.10 2.35
C ALA A 79 -3.66 -2.57 0.99
N TYR A 80 -3.04 -2.98 -0.12
CA TYR A 80 -3.50 -2.61 -1.47
C TYR A 80 -4.90 -3.13 -1.76
N GLN A 81 -5.18 -4.39 -1.39
CA GLN A 81 -6.50 -4.98 -1.58
C GLN A 81 -7.56 -4.19 -0.82
N ALA A 82 -7.30 -3.87 0.43
CA ALA A 82 -8.21 -3.09 1.26
C ALA A 82 -8.45 -1.68 0.69
N ALA A 83 -7.41 -1.04 0.16
CA ALA A 83 -7.53 0.28 -0.48
C ALA A 83 -8.30 0.24 -1.82
N LEU A 84 -8.22 -0.88 -2.56
CA LEU A 84 -8.94 -1.08 -3.82
C LEU A 84 -10.42 -1.37 -3.60
N ASP A 85 -10.73 -2.24 -2.65
CA ASP A 85 -12.09 -2.76 -2.44
C ASP A 85 -12.89 -1.94 -1.41
N ASP A 86 -12.24 -0.96 -0.75
CA ASP A 86 -12.79 -0.22 0.40
C ASP A 86 -13.28 -1.16 1.52
N ILE A 87 -12.64 -2.32 1.63
CA ILE A 87 -12.96 -3.35 2.62
C ILE A 87 -11.69 -3.69 3.39
N VAL A 88 -11.71 -3.44 4.69
CA VAL A 88 -10.62 -3.82 5.59
C VAL A 88 -11.04 -5.07 6.37
N ASP A 89 -10.23 -6.12 6.29
CA ASP A 89 -10.45 -7.33 7.07
C ASP A 89 -10.50 -7.01 8.58
N ALA A 90 -11.36 -7.69 9.32
CA ALA A 90 -11.53 -7.46 10.76
C ALA A 90 -10.23 -7.77 11.56
N ASP A 91 -9.38 -8.65 11.02
CA ASP A 91 -8.09 -9.07 11.60
C ASP A 91 -6.89 -8.38 10.93
N PHE A 92 -7.09 -7.26 10.22
CA PHE A 92 -6.00 -6.54 9.57
C PHE A 92 -5.03 -5.97 10.63
N PRO A 93 -3.74 -6.39 10.63
CA PRO A 93 -2.79 -5.99 11.66
C PRO A 93 -2.27 -4.56 11.39
N PHE A 94 -2.92 -3.57 11.96
CA PHE A 94 -2.52 -2.16 11.82
C PHE A 94 -1.24 -1.83 12.59
N SER A 95 -1.05 -2.45 13.75
CA SER A 95 0.14 -2.22 14.57
C SER A 95 1.33 -3.04 14.06
N THR A 96 2.52 -2.44 14.14
CA THR A 96 3.79 -3.14 13.85
C THR A 96 4.02 -4.34 14.76
N SER A 97 3.46 -4.35 15.97
CA SER A 97 3.57 -5.50 16.90
C SER A 97 2.64 -6.65 16.55
N GLU A 98 1.61 -6.41 15.76
CA GLU A 98 0.61 -7.42 15.37
C GLU A 98 0.96 -8.11 14.06
N CYS A 99 1.74 -7.47 13.18
CA CYS A 99 2.16 -8.08 11.92
C CYS A 99 3.23 -9.19 12.15
N GLN A 100 3.32 -10.12 11.23
CA GLN A 100 4.25 -11.26 11.33
C GLN A 100 5.71 -10.82 11.42
N LEU A 101 6.11 -9.81 10.63
CA LEU A 101 7.45 -9.24 10.71
C LEU A 101 7.74 -8.64 12.09
N GLY A 102 6.80 -7.89 12.67
CA GLY A 102 6.94 -7.32 14.00
C GLY A 102 7.00 -8.39 15.09
N GLN A 103 6.21 -9.43 15.00
CA GLN A 103 6.28 -10.59 15.92
C GLN A 103 7.64 -11.28 15.84
N TRP A 104 8.18 -11.46 14.64
CA TRP A 104 9.53 -12.01 14.46
C TRP A 104 10.60 -11.10 15.08
N LEU A 105 10.53 -9.77 14.86
CA LEU A 105 11.46 -8.81 15.48
C LEU A 105 11.44 -8.90 17.00
N ASN A 106 10.26 -8.99 17.60
CA ASN A 106 10.07 -9.08 19.05
C ASN A 106 10.52 -10.44 19.62
N SER A 107 10.59 -11.48 18.80
CA SER A 107 11.05 -12.82 19.20
C SER A 107 12.54 -13.07 18.99
N GLY A 108 13.33 -12.02 18.80
CA GLY A 108 14.79 -12.10 18.65
C GLY A 108 15.28 -11.87 17.21
N GLY A 109 14.38 -11.68 16.25
CA GLY A 109 14.73 -11.39 14.85
C GLY A 109 15.55 -10.12 14.69
N LEU A 110 15.34 -9.13 15.55
CA LEU A 110 16.09 -7.88 15.54
C LEU A 110 17.60 -8.10 15.76
N GLU A 111 17.99 -9.11 16.50
CA GLU A 111 19.40 -9.44 16.78
C GLU A 111 20.13 -9.93 15.52
N THR A 112 19.40 -10.43 14.53
CA THR A 112 19.95 -10.89 13.25
C THR A 112 20.26 -9.72 12.30
N ILE A 113 19.71 -8.52 12.59
CA ILE A 113 19.95 -7.29 11.83
C ILE A 113 21.20 -6.60 12.39
N PRO A 114 22.14 -6.15 11.54
CA PRO A 114 23.31 -5.37 11.97
C PRO A 114 22.90 -4.20 12.86
N GLU A 115 23.60 -4.00 13.98
CA GLU A 115 23.24 -3.03 15.01
C GLU A 115 23.07 -1.61 14.44
N GLU A 116 23.95 -1.22 13.54
CA GLU A 116 23.94 0.08 12.87
C GLU A 116 22.71 0.30 11.96
N GLN A 117 22.04 -0.78 11.56
CA GLN A 117 20.85 -0.72 10.68
C GLN A 117 19.54 -0.85 11.45
N ARG A 118 19.56 -1.32 12.71
CA ARG A 118 18.34 -1.64 13.48
C ARG A 118 17.40 -0.45 13.62
N ALA A 119 17.93 0.73 13.98
CA ALA A 119 17.13 1.93 14.17
C ALA A 119 16.42 2.35 12.86
N HIS A 120 17.15 2.36 11.75
CA HIS A 120 16.59 2.71 10.43
C HIS A 120 15.59 1.66 9.93
N PHE A 121 15.83 0.39 10.25
CA PHE A 121 14.90 -0.69 9.91
C PHE A 121 13.57 -0.55 10.66
N ILE A 122 13.64 -0.31 11.96
CA ILE A 122 12.44 -0.12 12.79
C ILE A 122 11.65 1.09 12.32
N GLU A 123 12.31 2.23 12.11
CA GLU A 123 11.70 3.45 11.59
C GLU A 123 11.01 3.23 10.23
N ALA A 124 11.70 2.53 9.32
CA ALA A 124 11.15 2.22 8.01
C ALA A 124 9.92 1.29 8.12
N HIS A 125 9.96 0.27 8.98
CA HIS A 125 8.84 -0.63 9.22
C HIS A 125 7.63 0.08 9.83
N GLU A 126 7.85 0.93 10.84
CA GLU A 126 6.81 1.77 11.44
C GLU A 126 6.17 2.68 10.38
N LYS A 127 6.99 3.27 9.49
CA LYS A 127 6.53 4.15 8.43
C LYS A 127 5.66 3.42 7.40
N VAL A 128 5.98 2.16 7.07
CA VAL A 128 5.13 1.33 6.20
C VAL A 128 3.72 1.19 6.80
N HIS A 129 3.62 0.86 8.09
CA HIS A 129 2.34 0.71 8.78
C HIS A 129 1.57 2.03 8.89
N GLU A 130 2.24 3.12 9.26
CA GLU A 130 1.64 4.47 9.33
C GLU A 130 1.03 4.87 7.98
N LEU A 131 1.81 4.78 6.91
CA LEU A 131 1.38 5.21 5.58
C LEU A 131 0.28 4.30 5.00
N GLY A 132 0.37 3.00 5.23
CA GLY A 132 -0.70 2.07 4.87
C GLY A 132 -2.01 2.39 5.62
N TYR A 133 -1.93 2.68 6.92
CA TYR A 133 -3.08 3.11 7.71
C TYR A 133 -3.71 4.40 7.18
N LEU A 134 -2.91 5.42 6.87
CA LEU A 134 -3.39 6.68 6.30
C LEU A 134 -4.05 6.47 4.94
N ALA A 135 -3.47 5.63 4.09
CA ALA A 135 -4.06 5.29 2.80
C ALA A 135 -5.45 4.64 2.96
N LEU A 136 -5.61 3.73 3.92
CA LEU A 136 -6.90 3.08 4.20
C LEU A 136 -7.93 4.02 4.83
N GLN A 137 -7.48 5.02 5.59
CA GLN A 137 -8.38 6.08 6.11
C GLN A 137 -8.91 6.96 4.96
N ASP A 138 -8.02 7.43 4.07
CA ASP A 138 -8.40 8.26 2.94
C ASP A 138 -9.18 7.48 1.87
N ALA A 139 -9.04 6.15 1.80
CA ALA A 139 -9.89 5.30 0.96
C ALA A 139 -11.37 5.42 1.36
N LYS A 140 -11.67 5.38 2.66
CA LYS A 140 -13.03 5.58 3.19
C LYS A 140 -13.59 6.98 2.91
N GLU A 141 -12.70 7.98 2.84
CA GLU A 141 -13.06 9.37 2.54
C GLU A 141 -13.08 9.68 1.05
N HIS A 142 -12.74 8.73 0.21
CA HIS A 142 -12.72 8.83 -1.26
C HIS A 142 -11.77 9.92 -1.79
N HIS A 143 -10.54 10.00 -1.22
CA HIS A 143 -9.48 10.93 -1.64
C HIS A 143 -8.38 10.23 -2.46
N PRO A 144 -8.59 9.93 -3.75
CA PRO A 144 -7.69 9.09 -4.55
C PRO A 144 -6.26 9.65 -4.67
N GLU A 145 -6.11 10.97 -4.70
CA GLU A 145 -4.78 11.62 -4.80
C GLU A 145 -3.94 11.36 -3.54
N LYS A 146 -4.54 11.43 -2.36
CA LYS A 146 -3.87 11.16 -1.10
C LYS A 146 -3.53 9.68 -0.93
N ILE A 147 -4.45 8.79 -1.32
CA ILE A 147 -4.22 7.35 -1.32
C ILE A 147 -2.97 7.03 -2.15
N THR A 148 -2.89 7.57 -3.37
CA THR A 148 -1.73 7.36 -4.27
C THR A 148 -0.43 7.87 -3.65
N ALA A 149 -0.45 9.06 -3.02
CA ALA A 149 0.71 9.63 -2.36
C ALA A 149 1.18 8.76 -1.18
N PHE A 150 0.26 8.36 -0.27
CA PHE A 150 0.60 7.53 0.87
C PHE A 150 1.13 6.16 0.47
N LEU A 151 0.51 5.51 -0.50
CA LEU A 151 0.97 4.20 -0.98
C LEU A 151 2.32 4.30 -1.71
N GLY A 152 2.59 5.40 -2.42
CA GLY A 152 3.89 5.65 -3.02
C GLY A 152 5.00 5.84 -1.98
N GLU A 153 4.72 6.60 -0.91
CA GLU A 153 5.66 6.75 0.21
C GLU A 153 5.82 5.44 1.01
N MET A 154 4.76 4.65 1.15
CA MET A 154 4.79 3.33 1.77
C MET A 154 5.74 2.39 1.00
N GLU A 155 5.71 2.40 -0.34
CA GLU A 155 6.67 1.64 -1.15
C GLU A 155 8.11 2.07 -0.89
N ASN A 156 8.39 3.37 -0.84
CA ASN A 156 9.73 3.87 -0.53
C ASN A 156 10.21 3.44 0.87
N ALA A 157 9.32 3.39 1.84
CA ALA A 157 9.63 2.87 3.17
C ALA A 157 9.85 1.34 3.14
N SER A 158 9.01 0.62 2.41
CA SER A 158 9.12 -0.84 2.22
C SER A 158 10.44 -1.23 1.55
N ASP A 159 10.90 -0.49 0.54
CA ASP A 159 12.20 -0.74 -0.09
C ASP A 159 13.34 -0.68 0.92
N ARG A 160 13.30 0.23 1.88
CA ARG A 160 14.30 0.29 2.97
C ARG A 160 14.25 -0.95 3.86
N VAL A 161 13.04 -1.43 4.21
CA VAL A 161 12.87 -2.68 4.96
C VAL A 161 13.43 -3.87 4.17
N CYS A 162 13.04 -4.01 2.91
CA CYS A 162 13.47 -5.11 2.04
C CYS A 162 14.98 -5.13 1.82
N ASN A 163 15.62 -3.97 1.64
CA ASN A 163 17.06 -3.88 1.46
C ASN A 163 17.85 -4.40 2.66
N VAL A 164 17.33 -4.27 3.87
CA VAL A 164 17.96 -4.85 5.08
C VAL A 164 17.72 -6.34 5.17
N LEU A 165 16.50 -6.81 4.86
CA LEU A 165 16.16 -8.24 4.94
C LEU A 165 16.86 -9.12 3.88
N LEU A 166 17.28 -8.52 2.76
CA LEU A 166 17.86 -9.25 1.63
C LEU A 166 19.40 -9.11 1.52
N GLN A 167 20.07 -8.49 2.49
CA GLN A 167 21.53 -8.44 2.60
C GLN A 167 22.07 -9.71 3.24
#